data_6c06f4139efce05130d2cdee4504c915
#
_entry.id   6c06f4139efce05130d2cdee4504c915
#
_cell.length_a   1.000
_cell.length_b   1.000
_cell.length_c   1.000
_cell.angle_alpha   90.00
_cell.angle_beta   90.00
_cell.angle_gamma   90.00
#
_symmetry.space_group_name_H-M   'P 1'
#
loop_
_entity.id
_entity.type
_entity.pdbx_description
1 polymer ?
#
loop_
_entity_poly.entity_id
_entity_poly.type
_entity_poly.pdbx_seq_one_letter_code
_entity_poly.pdbx_strand_id
1 'polypeptide(L)'
;MAPSSSHSQISGFALRTILEKDKLNDTNFTNWYRNLRIVLKQEKKDHVLDNPLPDEPNENATVASTNAYRRAKDESMDISCLMLDHMEPDLQKQFEHVEAYDMIESLKSMF
;
A
#
# COMPACT_ATOMS: atom_id res chain seq x y z
N MET A 1 19.13 21.28 18.35
CA MET A 1 19.22 19.98 17.73
C MET A 1 17.84 19.54 17.26
N ALA A 2 17.72 19.07 16.08
CA ALA A 2 16.41 18.67 15.56
C ALA A 2 16.28 17.15 15.45
N PRO A 3 16.59 16.43 16.50
CA PRO A 3 16.62 15.00 16.41
C PRO A 3 15.26 14.40 16.14
N SER A 4 14.19 15.02 16.61
CA SER A 4 12.87 14.42 16.44
C SER A 4 12.43 14.40 14.98
N SER A 5 12.65 15.48 14.22
CA SER A 5 12.27 15.53 12.82
C SER A 5 13.14 14.60 11.98
N SER A 6 14.44 14.63 12.20
CA SER A 6 15.36 13.72 11.53
C SER A 6 15.09 12.27 11.89
N HIS A 7 14.76 12.05 13.14
CA HIS A 7 14.45 10.72 13.64
C HIS A 7 13.20 10.14 12.96
N SER A 8 12.16 10.94 12.76
CA SER A 8 10.95 10.51 12.09
C SER A 8 11.22 10.08 10.64
N GLN A 9 12.03 10.85 9.92
CA GLN A 9 12.40 10.52 8.55
C GLN A 9 13.21 9.24 8.48
N ILE A 10 14.16 9.10 9.40
CA ILE A 10 14.98 7.89 9.48
C ILE A 10 14.12 6.68 9.80
N SER A 11 13.17 6.82 10.72
CA SER A 11 12.25 5.74 11.07
C SER A 11 11.42 5.28 9.89
N GLY A 12 10.86 6.20 9.11
CA GLY A 12 10.09 5.85 7.93
C GLY A 12 10.92 5.11 6.90
N PHE A 13 12.13 5.59 6.67
CA PHE A 13 13.05 4.95 5.75
C PHE A 13 13.44 3.54 6.24
N ALA A 14 13.74 3.41 7.51
CA ALA A 14 14.13 2.13 8.10
C ALA A 14 13.01 1.11 8.04
N LEU A 15 11.76 1.55 8.23
CA LEU A 15 10.60 0.66 8.14
C LEU A 15 10.41 0.11 6.73
N ARG A 16 10.60 0.94 5.71
CA ARG A 16 10.53 0.47 4.33
C ARG A 16 11.62 -0.54 4.02
N THR A 17 12.79 -0.36 4.61
CA THR A 17 13.91 -1.28 4.47
C THR A 17 13.58 -2.69 4.99
N ILE A 18 12.73 -2.78 6.02
CA ILE A 18 12.28 -4.06 6.53
C ILE A 18 11.53 -4.86 5.46
N LEU A 19 10.71 -4.19 4.67
CA LEU A 19 9.99 -4.85 3.57
C LEU A 19 10.95 -5.32 2.47
N GLU A 20 12.01 -4.58 2.22
CA GLU A 20 13.00 -4.98 1.22
C GLU A 20 13.78 -6.22 1.62
N LYS A 21 14.02 -6.39 2.91
CA LYS A 21 14.75 -7.55 3.41
C LYS A 21 14.00 -8.84 3.24
N ASP A 22 12.70 -8.81 3.48
CA ASP A 22 11.85 -10.00 3.46
C ASP A 22 10.70 -9.79 2.51
N LYS A 23 10.98 -9.93 1.21
CA LYS A 23 9.93 -9.83 0.20
C LYS A 23 8.90 -10.92 0.41
N LEU A 24 7.65 -10.59 0.08
CA LEU A 24 6.54 -11.52 0.25
C LEU A 24 6.74 -12.78 -0.60
N ASN A 25 6.62 -13.92 0.06
CA ASN A 25 6.61 -15.23 -0.58
C ASN A 25 5.48 -16.06 0.03
N ASP A 26 5.43 -17.35 -0.26
CA ASP A 26 4.36 -18.24 0.18
C ASP A 26 4.44 -18.64 1.66
N THR A 27 5.46 -18.21 2.40
CA THR A 27 5.66 -18.62 3.79
C THR A 27 5.65 -17.49 4.81
N ASN A 28 5.72 -16.23 4.38
CA ASN A 28 5.95 -15.12 5.31
C ASN A 28 4.86 -14.04 5.33
N PHE A 29 3.66 -14.35 4.84
CA PHE A 29 2.61 -13.35 4.70
C PHE A 29 2.28 -12.63 6.00
N THR A 30 2.15 -13.35 7.10
CA THR A 30 1.76 -12.75 8.38
C THR A 30 2.73 -11.65 8.81
N ASN A 31 4.03 -11.94 8.75
CA ASN A 31 5.05 -10.95 9.11
C ASN A 31 5.13 -9.82 8.08
N TRP A 32 5.06 -10.17 6.80
CA TRP A 32 5.11 -9.19 5.74
C TRP A 32 3.93 -8.22 5.83
N TYR A 33 2.73 -8.73 6.06
CA TYR A 33 1.53 -7.91 6.18
C TYR A 33 1.62 -6.99 7.39
N ARG A 34 2.10 -7.51 8.51
CA ARG A 34 2.31 -6.70 9.72
C ARG A 34 3.28 -5.54 9.43
N ASN A 35 4.39 -5.84 8.79
CA ASN A 35 5.39 -4.82 8.44
C ASN A 35 4.85 -3.81 7.46
N LEU A 36 4.08 -4.26 6.48
CA LEU A 36 3.42 -3.36 5.53
C LEU A 36 2.49 -2.39 6.25
N ARG A 37 1.67 -2.90 7.17
CA ARG A 37 0.75 -2.04 7.91
C ARG A 37 1.49 -1.03 8.78
N ILE A 38 2.60 -1.42 9.38
CA ILE A 38 3.43 -0.50 10.16
C ILE A 38 3.97 0.62 9.28
N VAL A 39 4.51 0.27 8.12
CA VAL A 39 5.05 1.24 7.18
C VAL A 39 3.96 2.22 6.74
N LEU A 40 2.80 1.71 6.34
CA LEU A 40 1.71 2.55 5.86
C LEU A 40 1.11 3.41 6.97
N LYS A 41 1.03 2.88 8.19
CA LYS A 41 0.54 3.65 9.32
C LYS A 41 1.48 4.81 9.62
N GLN A 42 2.78 4.60 9.54
CA GLN A 42 3.78 5.65 9.70
C GLN A 42 3.58 6.76 8.68
N GLU A 43 3.20 6.39 7.45
CA GLU A 43 2.95 7.34 6.36
C GLU A 43 1.50 7.84 6.31
N LYS A 44 0.66 7.38 7.23
CA LYS A 44 -0.77 7.74 7.30
C LYS A 44 -1.55 7.31 6.06
N LYS A 45 -1.19 6.15 5.52
CA LYS A 45 -1.81 5.60 4.30
C LYS A 45 -2.39 4.20 4.49
N ASP A 46 -2.46 3.72 5.73
CA ASP A 46 -2.98 2.38 6.01
C ASP A 46 -4.46 2.22 5.65
N HIS A 47 -5.21 3.31 5.60
CA HIS A 47 -6.61 3.29 5.19
C HIS A 47 -6.81 2.73 3.77
N VAL A 48 -5.80 2.79 2.92
CA VAL A 48 -5.87 2.26 1.56
C VAL A 48 -6.09 0.74 1.56
N LEU A 49 -5.57 0.05 2.56
CA LEU A 49 -5.73 -1.40 2.68
C LEU A 49 -7.09 -1.80 3.24
N ASP A 50 -7.79 -0.87 3.86
CA ASP A 50 -9.05 -1.15 4.56
C ASP A 50 -10.28 -0.71 3.78
N ASN A 51 -10.11 0.07 2.74
CA ASN A 51 -11.22 0.64 1.98
C ASN A 51 -11.03 0.45 0.49
N PRO A 52 -12.01 -0.15 -0.19
CA PRO A 52 -11.93 -0.25 -1.65
C PRO A 52 -12.03 1.12 -2.29
N LEU A 53 -11.59 1.24 -3.54
CA LEU A 53 -11.77 2.46 -4.29
C LEU A 53 -13.26 2.72 -4.49
N PRO A 54 -13.71 3.97 -4.38
CA PRO A 54 -15.09 4.31 -4.73
C PRO A 54 -15.31 4.12 -6.23
N ASP A 55 -16.56 4.08 -6.61
CA ASP A 55 -16.91 3.97 -8.03
C ASP A 55 -16.44 5.21 -8.79
N GLU A 56 -16.06 5.00 -10.03
CA GLU A 56 -15.63 6.09 -10.88
C GLU A 56 -16.78 7.10 -11.04
N PRO A 57 -16.54 8.41 -10.84
CA PRO A 57 -17.58 9.43 -10.97
C PRO A 57 -18.12 9.47 -12.40
N ASN A 58 -19.42 9.71 -12.54
CA ASN A 58 -20.02 9.87 -13.86
C ASN A 58 -19.74 11.28 -14.38
N GLU A 59 -20.14 11.53 -15.63
CA GLU A 59 -19.91 12.82 -16.28
C GLU A 59 -20.64 13.99 -15.62
N ASN A 60 -21.65 13.71 -14.80
CA ASN A 60 -22.40 14.73 -14.08
C ASN A 60 -21.87 14.97 -12.66
N ALA A 61 -20.77 14.30 -12.29
CA ALA A 61 -20.20 14.45 -10.96
C ALA A 61 -19.62 15.85 -10.76
N THR A 62 -19.58 16.29 -9.50
CA THR A 62 -18.97 17.58 -9.16
C THR A 62 -17.46 17.53 -9.34
N VAL A 63 -16.84 18.69 -9.47
CA VAL A 63 -15.37 18.79 -9.53
C VAL A 63 -14.76 18.22 -8.25
N ALA A 64 -15.37 18.51 -7.10
CA ALA A 64 -14.88 18.00 -5.81
C ALA A 64 -14.91 16.48 -5.77
N SER A 65 -15.99 15.87 -6.27
CA SER A 65 -16.15 14.42 -6.31
C SER A 65 -15.12 13.77 -7.24
N THR A 66 -14.91 14.36 -8.41
CA THR A 66 -13.94 13.88 -9.37
C THR A 66 -12.51 13.97 -8.82
N ASN A 67 -12.18 15.07 -8.16
CA ASN A 67 -10.87 15.25 -7.55
C ASN A 67 -10.62 14.28 -6.41
N ALA A 68 -11.64 14.03 -5.60
CA ALA A 68 -11.54 13.06 -4.50
C ALA A 68 -11.28 11.65 -5.03
N TYR A 69 -11.96 11.26 -6.08
CA TYR A 69 -11.75 9.95 -6.70
C TYR A 69 -10.34 9.84 -7.27
N ARG A 70 -9.88 10.86 -7.98
CA ARG A 70 -8.53 10.87 -8.56
C ARG A 70 -7.46 10.74 -7.48
N ARG A 71 -7.63 11.45 -6.38
CA ARG A 71 -6.70 11.39 -5.25
C ARG A 71 -6.66 9.99 -4.63
N ALA A 72 -7.83 9.39 -4.44
CA ALA A 72 -7.93 8.04 -3.89
C ALA A 72 -7.28 7.02 -4.84
N LYS A 73 -7.48 7.18 -6.13
CA LYS A 73 -6.90 6.29 -7.13
C LYS A 73 -5.37 6.41 -7.18
N ASP A 74 -4.85 7.63 -7.13
CA ASP A 74 -3.41 7.86 -7.11
C ASP A 74 -2.78 7.26 -5.87
N GLU A 75 -3.42 7.41 -4.72
CA GLU A 75 -2.95 6.85 -3.46
C GLU A 75 -2.94 5.33 -3.50
N SER A 76 -4.01 4.74 -4.02
CA SER A 76 -4.10 3.29 -4.20
C SER A 76 -3.01 2.78 -5.13
N MET A 77 -2.73 3.49 -6.21
CA MET A 77 -1.68 3.12 -7.14
C MET A 77 -0.29 3.15 -6.49
N ASP A 78 -0.01 4.19 -5.71
CA ASP A 78 1.26 4.28 -4.99
C ASP A 78 1.47 3.10 -4.05
N ILE A 79 0.42 2.71 -3.34
CA ILE A 79 0.49 1.59 -2.41
C ILE A 79 0.58 0.26 -3.15
N SER A 80 -0.14 0.11 -4.26
CA SER A 80 -0.02 -1.09 -5.10
C SER A 80 1.40 -1.27 -5.59
N CYS A 81 2.04 -0.21 -6.05
CA CYS A 81 3.42 -0.25 -6.50
C CYS A 81 4.38 -0.61 -5.36
N LEU A 82 4.16 -0.03 -4.19
CA LEU A 82 4.95 -0.36 -3.01
C LEU A 82 4.85 -1.84 -2.68
N MET A 83 3.64 -2.39 -2.69
CA MET A 83 3.40 -3.79 -2.40
C MET A 83 4.08 -4.69 -3.44
N LEU A 84 3.92 -4.38 -4.71
CA LEU A 84 4.53 -5.15 -5.80
C LEU A 84 6.06 -5.15 -5.70
N ASP A 85 6.63 -4.00 -5.40
CA ASP A 85 8.08 -3.87 -5.28
C ASP A 85 8.66 -4.76 -4.17
N HIS A 86 7.82 -5.16 -3.22
CA HIS A 86 8.24 -5.97 -2.08
C HIS A 86 7.65 -7.38 -2.11
N MET A 87 7.38 -7.89 -3.31
CA MET A 87 6.93 -9.26 -3.55
C MET A 87 7.93 -10.03 -4.41
N GLU A 88 7.98 -11.34 -4.22
CA GLU A 88 8.74 -12.20 -5.12
C GLU A 88 8.14 -12.14 -6.53
N PRO A 89 8.94 -12.38 -7.58
CA PRO A 89 8.51 -12.19 -8.97
C PRO A 89 7.23 -12.91 -9.38
N ASP A 90 7.00 -14.11 -8.88
CA ASP A 90 5.80 -14.88 -9.22
C ASP A 90 4.54 -14.18 -8.72
N LEU A 91 4.60 -13.61 -7.51
CA LEU A 91 3.49 -12.87 -6.94
C LEU A 91 3.31 -11.52 -7.64
N GLN A 92 4.40 -10.85 -7.99
CA GLN A 92 4.33 -9.61 -8.75
C GLN A 92 3.54 -9.80 -10.03
N LYS A 93 3.84 -10.86 -10.75
CA LYS A 93 3.19 -11.20 -12.02
C LYS A 93 1.69 -11.41 -11.84
N GLN A 94 1.34 -12.08 -10.76
CA GLN A 94 -0.06 -12.39 -10.45
C GLN A 94 -0.88 -11.13 -10.13
N PHE A 95 -0.26 -10.14 -9.50
CA PHE A 95 -0.97 -8.98 -8.97
C PHE A 95 -0.65 -7.65 -9.67
N GLU A 96 0.09 -7.67 -10.77
CA GLU A 96 0.59 -6.44 -11.39
C GLU A 96 -0.47 -5.43 -11.82
N HIS A 97 -1.72 -5.87 -11.99
CA HIS A 97 -2.82 -4.99 -12.38
C HIS A 97 -3.94 -4.91 -11.35
N VAL A 98 -3.63 -5.29 -10.12
CA VAL A 98 -4.64 -5.36 -9.05
C VAL A 98 -4.49 -4.15 -8.13
N GLU A 99 -5.63 -3.56 -7.76
CA GLU A 99 -5.66 -2.45 -6.79
C GLU A 99 -5.21 -2.92 -5.41
N ALA A 100 -4.67 -2.00 -4.61
CA ALA A 100 -4.10 -2.33 -3.30
C ALA A 100 -5.08 -3.06 -2.38
N TYR A 101 -6.31 -2.58 -2.28
CA TYR A 101 -7.32 -3.21 -1.43
C TYR A 101 -7.62 -4.64 -1.89
N ASP A 102 -7.84 -4.82 -3.18
CA ASP A 102 -8.15 -6.14 -3.74
C ASP A 102 -6.97 -7.08 -3.61
N MET A 103 -5.77 -6.55 -3.75
CA MET A 103 -4.54 -7.32 -3.59
C MET A 103 -4.43 -7.89 -2.18
N ILE A 104 -4.65 -7.05 -1.16
CA ILE A 104 -4.60 -7.49 0.23
C ILE A 104 -5.70 -8.51 0.55
N GLU A 105 -6.91 -8.29 0.04
CA GLU A 105 -7.99 -9.23 0.28
C GLU A 105 -7.70 -10.59 -0.35
N SER A 106 -7.11 -10.59 -1.55
CA SER A 106 -6.69 -11.82 -2.22
C SER A 106 -5.59 -12.54 -1.44
N LEU A 107 -4.61 -11.79 -0.95
CA LEU A 107 -3.51 -12.35 -0.18
C LEU A 107 -3.99 -12.97 1.13
N LYS A 108 -4.93 -12.31 1.82
CA LYS A 108 -5.53 -12.85 3.04
C LYS A 108 -6.24 -14.17 2.76
N SER A 109 -6.86 -14.28 1.61
CA SER A 109 -7.57 -15.49 1.20
C SER A 109 -6.60 -16.61 0.82
N MET A 110 -5.44 -16.30 0.27
CA MET A 110 -4.43 -17.28 -0.14
C MET A 110 -3.64 -17.84 1.04
N PHE A 111 -3.44 -17.01 2.04
CA PHE A 111 -2.63 -17.34 3.19
C PHE A 111 -3.40 -17.19 4.48
#